data_026448496ab86c34d2e77fca53467b1b
#
_entry.id   026448496ab86c34d2e77fca53467b1b
#
_cell.length_a   1.000
_cell.length_b   1.000
_cell.length_c   1.000
_cell.angle_alpha   90.00
_cell.angle_beta   90.00
_cell.angle_gamma   90.00
#
_symmetry.space_group_name_H-M   'P 1'
#
loop_
_entity.id
_entity.type
_entity.pdbx_description
1 polymer ?
#
loop_
_entity_poly.entity_id
_entity_poly.type
_entity_poly.pdbx_seq_one_letter_code
_entity_poly.pdbx_strand_id
1 'polypeptide(L)'
;MRMAKTTEVMSTRQLAGILFMMRTTVVISFVPLITTGSAAQDAWAAGLIAGLLLTLAAWVVAGLAARYPKLTVIDYSRMLLGRFFGTVVSLAISWHFLLIAATDIRIYAELMRVAFMPNTPIWFTTLAMVFLASLAAWFGIEPIGRAAEAFLPFFVAFIALTLLGAAPSFNIHNLQPALARGLGPIFSSVWTSLSIGLQWVSVGMLFPQLTPKDQRVRS
;
A
#
# COMPACT_ATOMS: atom_id res chain seq x y z
N MET A 1 -13.56 -7.53 -33.74
CA MET A 1 -12.24 -6.90 -33.72
C MET A 1 -11.53 -7.39 -32.44
N ARG A 2 -10.72 -8.47 -32.52
CA ARG A 2 -9.93 -8.98 -31.39
C ARG A 2 -8.82 -7.97 -31.16
N MET A 3 -8.94 -7.13 -30.16
CA MET A 3 -7.78 -6.42 -29.64
C MET A 3 -6.77 -7.48 -29.20
N ALA A 4 -5.62 -7.52 -29.85
CA ALA A 4 -4.49 -8.29 -29.39
C ALA A 4 -4.25 -7.86 -27.95
N LYS A 5 -4.37 -8.78 -26.98
CA LYS A 5 -3.89 -8.60 -25.62
C LYS A 5 -2.39 -8.38 -25.75
N THR A 6 -1.98 -7.12 -25.87
CA THR A 6 -0.61 -6.75 -25.54
C THR A 6 -0.45 -7.20 -24.10
N THR A 7 0.36 -8.21 -23.87
CA THR A 7 0.78 -8.61 -22.54
C THR A 7 1.49 -7.40 -21.97
N GLU A 8 0.78 -6.63 -21.14
CA GLU A 8 1.36 -5.52 -20.40
C GLU A 8 2.50 -6.10 -19.57
N VAL A 9 3.68 -5.58 -19.78
CA VAL A 9 4.90 -6.15 -19.19
C VAL A 9 5.56 -5.06 -18.36
N MET A 10 5.72 -5.33 -17.09
CA MET A 10 6.27 -4.43 -16.11
C MET A 10 7.63 -4.95 -15.61
N SER A 11 8.60 -4.04 -15.37
CA SER A 11 9.87 -4.40 -14.75
C SER A 11 9.73 -4.52 -13.22
N THR A 12 10.65 -5.26 -12.59
CA THR A 12 10.74 -5.33 -11.12
C THR A 12 10.92 -3.95 -10.49
N ARG A 13 11.63 -3.03 -11.15
CA ARG A 13 11.81 -1.65 -10.67
C ARG A 13 10.48 -0.88 -10.65
N GLN A 14 9.67 -1.03 -11.68
CA GLN A 14 8.35 -0.40 -11.76
C GLN A 14 7.41 -0.96 -10.69
N LEU A 15 7.40 -2.29 -10.50
CA LEU A 15 6.64 -2.91 -9.40
C LEU A 15 7.09 -2.38 -8.04
N ALA A 16 8.39 -2.35 -7.78
CA ALA A 16 8.93 -1.81 -6.53
C ALA A 16 8.55 -0.34 -6.33
N GLY A 17 8.60 0.48 -7.39
CA GLY A 17 8.16 1.87 -7.36
C GLY A 17 6.69 2.02 -6.99
N ILE A 18 5.80 1.27 -7.64
CA ILE A 18 4.36 1.27 -7.33
C ILE A 18 4.13 0.89 -5.87
N LEU A 19 4.71 -0.23 -5.41
CA LEU A 19 4.54 -0.73 -4.05
C LEU A 19 5.08 0.26 -3.01
N PHE A 20 6.24 0.84 -3.26
CA PHE A 20 6.84 1.83 -2.38
C PHE A 20 5.96 3.09 -2.26
N MET A 21 5.52 3.67 -3.38
CA MET A 21 4.68 4.86 -3.39
C MET A 21 3.32 4.58 -2.73
N MET A 22 2.68 3.48 -3.11
CA MET A 22 1.41 3.06 -2.54
C MET A 22 1.51 2.88 -1.02
N ARG A 23 2.56 2.22 -0.54
CA ARG A 23 2.76 1.98 0.89
C ARG A 23 3.09 3.26 1.65
N THR A 24 4.00 4.08 1.13
CA THR A 24 4.48 5.27 1.83
C THR A 24 3.39 6.33 1.94
N THR A 25 2.59 6.52 0.88
CA THR A 25 1.44 7.44 0.92
C THR A 25 0.47 7.07 2.03
N VAL A 26 0.12 5.80 2.14
CA VAL A 26 -0.77 5.30 3.19
C VAL A 26 -0.15 5.49 4.57
N VAL A 27 1.13 5.12 4.76
CA VAL A 27 1.81 5.30 6.05
C VAL A 27 1.78 6.77 6.48
N ILE A 28 2.16 7.69 5.61
CA ILE A 28 2.17 9.13 5.92
C ILE A 28 0.77 9.62 6.30
N SER A 29 -0.26 9.19 5.58
CA SER A 29 -1.65 9.59 5.84
C SER A 29 -2.18 9.07 7.19
N PHE A 30 -1.75 7.89 7.62
CA PHE A 30 -2.22 7.24 8.85
C PHE A 30 -1.29 7.41 10.06
N VAL A 31 -0.06 7.93 9.89
CA VAL A 31 0.84 8.19 11.02
C VAL A 31 0.18 9.01 12.13
N PRO A 32 -0.54 10.12 11.85
CA PRO A 32 -1.21 10.87 12.90
C PRO A 32 -2.22 10.02 13.69
N LEU A 33 -2.98 9.16 13.01
CA LEU A 33 -3.95 8.28 13.64
C LEU A 33 -3.28 7.25 14.57
N ILE A 34 -2.14 6.71 14.16
CA ILE A 34 -1.39 5.73 14.95
C ILE A 34 -0.73 6.40 16.17
N THR A 35 -0.16 7.60 15.98
CA THR A 35 0.54 8.32 17.05
C THR A 35 -0.39 8.99 18.06
N THR A 36 -1.57 9.42 17.63
CA THR A 36 -2.61 9.97 18.52
C THR A 36 -3.53 8.90 19.10
N GLY A 37 -3.41 7.65 18.63
CA GLY A 37 -4.20 6.52 19.08
C GLY A 37 -3.83 6.01 20.48
N SER A 38 -4.28 4.82 20.80
CA SER A 38 -4.11 4.21 22.13
C SER A 38 -2.66 4.02 22.55
N ALA A 39 -1.74 3.74 21.61
CA ALA A 39 -0.32 3.54 21.89
C ALA A 39 0.44 4.84 22.17
N ALA A 40 0.00 5.99 21.65
CA ALA A 40 0.62 7.30 21.83
C ALA A 40 2.17 7.24 21.68
N GLN A 41 2.92 7.45 22.77
CA GLN A 41 4.39 7.43 22.81
C GLN A 41 4.99 6.07 22.43
N ASP A 42 4.25 4.96 22.58
CA ASP A 42 4.70 3.60 22.24
C ASP A 42 4.35 3.22 20.78
N ALA A 43 3.86 4.17 19.98
CA ALA A 43 3.50 3.95 18.56
C ALA A 43 4.69 3.44 17.72
N TRP A 44 5.93 3.80 18.08
CA TRP A 44 7.13 3.30 17.44
C TRP A 44 7.28 1.78 17.57
N ALA A 45 6.99 1.23 18.75
CA ALA A 45 7.05 -0.22 19.01
C ALA A 45 5.95 -0.95 18.21
N ALA A 46 4.74 -0.39 18.18
CA ALA A 46 3.65 -0.91 17.35
C ALA A 46 4.02 -0.90 15.87
N GLY A 47 4.66 0.17 15.39
CA GLY A 47 5.14 0.29 14.01
C GLY A 47 6.21 -0.74 13.65
N LEU A 48 7.17 -1.00 14.53
CA LEU A 48 8.21 -2.03 14.34
C LEU A 48 7.60 -3.43 14.27
N ILE A 49 6.74 -3.79 15.22
CA ILE A 49 6.09 -5.11 15.25
C ILE A 49 5.22 -5.30 13.99
N ALA A 50 4.39 -4.32 13.65
CA ALA A 50 3.57 -4.38 12.45
C ALA A 50 4.43 -4.46 11.18
N GLY A 51 5.53 -3.71 11.10
CA GLY A 51 6.47 -3.74 9.98
C GLY A 51 7.10 -5.11 9.78
N LEU A 52 7.53 -5.77 10.86
CA LEU A 52 8.07 -7.14 10.81
C LEU A 52 7.02 -8.15 10.33
N LEU A 53 5.80 -8.10 10.87
CA LEU A 53 4.72 -8.99 10.48
C LEU A 53 4.31 -8.78 9.01
N LEU A 54 4.24 -7.53 8.56
CA LEU A 54 3.92 -7.20 7.17
C LEU A 54 5.04 -7.63 6.21
N THR A 55 6.29 -7.53 6.61
CA THR A 55 7.43 -8.01 5.82
C THR A 55 7.37 -9.54 5.67
N LEU A 56 7.05 -10.26 6.73
CA LEU A 56 6.82 -11.71 6.70
C LEU A 56 5.66 -12.06 5.76
N ALA A 57 4.53 -11.36 5.87
CA ALA A 57 3.38 -11.57 5.01
C ALA A 57 3.72 -11.30 3.53
N ALA A 58 4.42 -10.21 3.24
CA ALA A 58 4.88 -9.88 1.90
C ALA A 58 5.81 -10.96 1.32
N TRP A 59 6.72 -11.49 2.14
CA TRP A 59 7.63 -12.56 1.75
C TRP A 59 6.88 -13.85 1.39
N VAL A 60 5.87 -14.23 2.19
CA VAL A 60 5.01 -15.39 1.90
C VAL A 60 4.23 -15.19 0.61
N VAL A 61 3.61 -14.02 0.42
CA VAL A 61 2.84 -13.70 -0.81
C VAL A 61 3.76 -13.72 -2.03
N ALA A 62 4.95 -13.12 -1.94
CA ALA A 62 5.92 -13.11 -3.03
C ALA A 62 6.43 -14.53 -3.36
N GLY A 63 6.69 -15.36 -2.34
CA GLY A 63 7.07 -16.76 -2.51
C GLY A 63 5.99 -17.58 -3.19
N LEU A 64 4.72 -17.37 -2.83
CA LEU A 64 3.57 -17.99 -3.49
C LEU A 64 3.44 -17.52 -4.96
N ALA A 65 3.54 -16.23 -5.19
CA ALA A 65 3.47 -15.66 -6.52
C ALA A 65 4.61 -16.18 -7.43
N ALA A 66 5.81 -16.37 -6.90
CA ALA A 66 6.94 -16.95 -7.63
C ALA A 66 6.71 -18.43 -7.99
N ARG A 67 5.95 -19.18 -7.19
CA ARG A 67 5.57 -20.58 -7.51
C ARG A 67 4.51 -20.67 -8.61
N TYR A 68 3.66 -19.65 -8.72
CA TYR A 68 2.55 -19.56 -9.69
C TYR A 68 2.65 -18.29 -10.54
N PRO A 69 3.72 -18.10 -11.33
CA PRO A 69 4.04 -16.81 -11.96
C PRO A 69 3.03 -16.33 -13.00
N LYS A 70 2.16 -17.21 -13.47
CA LYS A 70 1.11 -16.89 -14.47
C LYS A 70 -0.28 -16.71 -13.86
N LEU A 71 -0.42 -16.94 -12.54
CA LEU A 71 -1.69 -16.89 -11.83
C LEU A 71 -1.71 -15.69 -10.88
N THR A 72 -2.86 -15.06 -10.81
CA THR A 72 -3.11 -14.01 -9.80
C THR A 72 -3.39 -14.65 -8.43
N VAL A 73 -3.33 -13.85 -7.37
CA VAL A 73 -3.69 -14.30 -6.02
C VAL A 73 -5.12 -14.90 -5.99
N ILE A 74 -6.01 -14.39 -6.82
CA ILE A 74 -7.38 -14.90 -6.94
C ILE A 74 -7.40 -16.32 -7.56
N ASP A 75 -6.61 -16.52 -8.61
CA ASP A 75 -6.58 -17.78 -9.34
C ASP A 75 -5.96 -18.91 -8.48
N TYR A 76 -4.78 -18.67 -7.88
CA TYR A 76 -4.17 -19.70 -7.06
C TYR A 76 -4.90 -19.92 -5.72
N SER A 77 -5.62 -18.93 -5.19
CA SER A 77 -6.48 -19.13 -4.03
C SER A 77 -7.59 -20.15 -4.32
N ARG A 78 -8.21 -20.06 -5.51
CA ARG A 78 -9.21 -21.01 -5.95
C ARG A 78 -8.62 -22.41 -6.20
N MET A 79 -7.41 -22.46 -6.71
CA MET A 79 -6.71 -23.73 -6.97
C MET A 79 -6.31 -24.45 -5.67
N LEU A 80 -5.83 -23.70 -4.66
CA LEU A 80 -5.33 -24.26 -3.41
C LEU A 80 -6.43 -24.57 -2.39
N LEU A 81 -7.44 -23.69 -2.28
CA LEU A 81 -8.50 -23.77 -1.28
C LEU A 81 -9.81 -24.39 -1.83
N GLY A 82 -9.82 -24.75 -3.11
CA GLY A 82 -11.02 -25.21 -3.78
C GLY A 82 -11.97 -24.08 -4.17
N ARG A 83 -13.03 -24.45 -4.90
CA ARG A 83 -13.93 -23.49 -5.52
C ARG A 83 -14.68 -22.61 -4.50
N PHE A 84 -15.17 -23.19 -3.40
CA PHE A 84 -15.95 -22.46 -2.41
C PHE A 84 -15.08 -21.49 -1.59
N PHE A 85 -14.11 -22.01 -0.85
CA PHE A 85 -13.24 -21.19 0.00
C PHE A 85 -12.37 -20.22 -0.80
N GLY A 86 -11.87 -20.62 -1.96
CA GLY A 86 -11.13 -19.73 -2.85
C GLY A 86 -11.98 -18.57 -3.38
N THR A 87 -13.28 -18.79 -3.62
CA THR A 87 -14.18 -17.68 -3.99
C THR A 87 -14.42 -16.73 -2.83
N VAL A 88 -14.63 -17.23 -1.61
CA VAL A 88 -14.77 -16.40 -0.41
C VAL A 88 -13.54 -15.52 -0.19
N VAL A 89 -12.34 -16.12 -0.25
CA VAL A 89 -11.07 -15.39 -0.12
C VAL A 89 -10.92 -14.35 -1.23
N SER A 90 -11.25 -14.69 -2.46
CA SER A 90 -11.19 -13.75 -3.60
C SER A 90 -12.12 -12.55 -3.40
N LEU A 91 -13.34 -12.79 -2.91
CA LEU A 91 -14.30 -11.72 -2.60
C LEU A 91 -13.80 -10.84 -1.45
N ALA A 92 -13.25 -11.45 -0.40
CA ALA A 92 -12.67 -10.69 0.72
C ALA A 92 -11.50 -9.80 0.29
N ILE A 93 -10.61 -10.31 -0.56
CA ILE A 93 -9.50 -9.53 -1.13
C ILE A 93 -10.04 -8.39 -2.00
N SER A 94 -10.99 -8.66 -2.88
CA SER A 94 -11.58 -7.64 -3.75
C SER A 94 -12.30 -6.55 -2.94
N TRP A 95 -13.03 -6.94 -1.91
CA TRP A 95 -13.69 -6.03 -0.98
C TRP A 95 -12.67 -5.16 -0.23
N HIS A 96 -11.58 -5.76 0.23
CA HIS A 96 -10.51 -5.03 0.91
C HIS A 96 -9.87 -3.97 0.00
N PHE A 97 -9.57 -4.29 -1.26
CA PHE A 97 -9.05 -3.30 -2.23
C PHE A 97 -10.04 -2.17 -2.51
N LEU A 98 -11.35 -2.48 -2.59
CA LEU A 98 -12.38 -1.47 -2.76
C LEU A 98 -12.44 -0.51 -1.56
N LEU A 99 -12.37 -1.04 -0.34
CA LEU A 99 -12.34 -0.22 0.88
C LEU A 99 -11.10 0.68 0.95
N ILE A 100 -9.92 0.15 0.60
CA ILE A 100 -8.69 0.94 0.55
C ILE A 100 -8.83 2.07 -0.48
N ALA A 101 -9.26 1.76 -1.69
CA ALA A 101 -9.43 2.75 -2.75
C ALA A 101 -10.42 3.86 -2.31
N ALA A 102 -11.54 3.50 -1.69
CA ALA A 102 -12.50 4.47 -1.18
C ALA A 102 -11.91 5.35 -0.07
N THR A 103 -11.11 4.75 0.82
CA THR A 103 -10.43 5.46 1.92
C THR A 103 -9.37 6.42 1.37
N ASP A 104 -8.54 5.99 0.43
CA ASP A 104 -7.50 6.81 -0.18
C ASP A 104 -8.09 8.01 -0.94
N ILE A 105 -9.18 7.81 -1.67
CA ILE A 105 -9.92 8.88 -2.34
C ILE A 105 -10.46 9.89 -1.30
N ARG A 106 -10.99 9.41 -0.19
CA ARG A 106 -11.52 10.26 0.88
C ARG A 106 -10.41 11.08 1.54
N ILE A 107 -9.27 10.47 1.85
CA ILE A 107 -8.11 11.14 2.45
C ILE A 107 -7.58 12.21 1.49
N TYR A 108 -7.45 11.88 0.20
CA TYR A 108 -7.02 12.83 -0.82
C TYR A 108 -7.98 14.03 -0.91
N ALA A 109 -9.29 13.78 -0.98
CA ALA A 109 -10.28 14.84 -1.08
C ALA A 109 -10.26 15.77 0.14
N GLU A 110 -10.09 15.20 1.34
CA GLU A 110 -9.98 15.98 2.57
C GLU A 110 -8.69 16.79 2.63
N LEU A 111 -7.55 16.21 2.20
CA LEU A 111 -6.28 16.92 2.09
C LEU A 111 -6.38 18.11 1.13
N MET A 112 -6.99 17.91 -0.05
CA MET A 112 -7.22 19.00 -1.01
C MET A 112 -8.07 20.12 -0.41
N ARG A 113 -9.13 19.76 0.29
CA ARG A 113 -10.01 20.72 0.94
C ARG A 113 -9.28 21.53 2.01
N VAL A 114 -8.50 20.87 2.87
CA VAL A 114 -7.86 21.54 4.02
C VAL A 114 -6.64 22.35 3.59
N ALA A 115 -5.81 21.81 2.68
CA ALA A 115 -4.50 22.39 2.39
C ALA A 115 -4.49 23.33 1.14
N PHE A 116 -5.35 23.06 0.14
CA PHE A 116 -5.22 23.72 -1.15
C PHE A 116 -6.50 24.44 -1.63
N MET A 117 -7.67 23.85 -1.38
CA MET A 117 -8.94 24.30 -1.96
C MET A 117 -10.06 24.37 -0.91
N PRO A 118 -9.97 25.25 0.13
CA PRO A 118 -10.92 25.27 1.25
C PRO A 118 -12.37 25.58 0.83
N ASN A 119 -12.54 26.31 -0.25
CA ASN A 119 -13.86 26.73 -0.76
C ASN A 119 -14.44 25.75 -1.82
N THR A 120 -13.67 24.71 -2.19
CA THR A 120 -14.14 23.74 -3.20
C THR A 120 -14.93 22.62 -2.53
N PRO A 121 -16.14 22.31 -3.00
CA PRO A 121 -16.91 21.21 -2.46
C PRO A 121 -16.17 19.86 -2.58
N ILE A 122 -16.18 19.05 -1.54
CA ILE A 122 -15.44 17.80 -1.46
C ILE A 122 -15.81 16.80 -2.57
N TRP A 123 -17.07 16.82 -3.03
CA TRP A 123 -17.51 15.95 -4.12
C TRP A 123 -16.77 16.23 -5.43
N PHE A 124 -16.37 17.49 -5.69
CA PHE A 124 -15.63 17.84 -6.90
C PHE A 124 -14.24 17.20 -6.91
N THR A 125 -13.48 17.33 -5.83
CA THR A 125 -12.16 16.70 -5.69
C THR A 125 -12.24 15.19 -5.68
N THR A 126 -13.29 14.62 -5.07
CA THR A 126 -13.57 13.18 -5.10
C THR A 126 -13.81 12.69 -6.53
N LEU A 127 -14.69 13.35 -7.29
CA LEU A 127 -14.98 12.97 -8.67
C LEU A 127 -13.76 13.13 -9.58
N ALA A 128 -12.99 14.22 -9.41
CA ALA A 128 -11.76 14.42 -10.17
C ALA A 128 -10.76 13.27 -9.93
N MET A 129 -10.58 12.85 -8.67
CA MET A 129 -9.69 11.74 -8.33
C MET A 129 -10.19 10.39 -8.91
N VAL A 130 -11.49 10.10 -8.78
CA VAL A 130 -12.09 8.89 -9.36
C VAL A 130 -11.93 8.88 -10.88
N PHE A 131 -12.16 10.02 -11.53
CA PHE A 131 -11.97 10.15 -12.96
C PHE A 131 -10.51 9.88 -13.39
N LEU A 132 -9.54 10.51 -12.72
CA LEU A 132 -8.12 10.31 -13.01
C LEU A 132 -7.68 8.87 -12.74
N ALA A 133 -8.12 8.27 -11.63
CA ALA A 133 -7.85 6.87 -11.32
C ALA A 133 -8.44 5.90 -12.35
N SER A 134 -9.68 6.16 -12.79
CA SER A 134 -10.34 5.38 -13.83
C SER A 134 -9.62 5.51 -15.17
N LEU A 135 -9.17 6.71 -15.51
CA LEU A 135 -8.39 6.97 -16.71
C LEU A 135 -7.04 6.24 -16.67
N ALA A 136 -6.34 6.30 -15.55
CA ALA A 136 -5.08 5.58 -15.35
C ALA A 136 -5.29 4.06 -15.48
N ALA A 137 -6.36 3.52 -14.88
CA ALA A 137 -6.71 2.10 -15.01
C ALA A 137 -7.06 1.71 -16.45
N TRP A 138 -7.67 2.61 -17.21
CA TRP A 138 -8.00 2.40 -18.64
C TRP A 138 -6.73 2.27 -19.49
N PHE A 139 -5.71 3.06 -19.21
CA PHE A 139 -4.42 2.99 -19.90
C PHE A 139 -3.58 1.76 -19.51
N GLY A 140 -3.95 1.07 -18.42
CA GLY A 140 -3.30 -0.14 -17.97
C GLY A 140 -2.17 0.09 -16.97
N ILE A 141 -1.52 -1.01 -16.56
CA ILE A 141 -0.51 -0.99 -15.49
C ILE A 141 0.85 -0.46 -15.93
N GLU A 142 1.20 -0.57 -17.20
CA GLU A 142 2.51 -0.16 -17.72
C GLU A 142 2.74 1.36 -17.59
N PRO A 143 1.82 2.26 -18.03
CA PRO A 143 1.96 3.70 -17.80
C PRO A 143 2.02 4.07 -16.32
N ILE A 144 1.25 3.36 -15.46
CA ILE A 144 1.30 3.57 -14.01
C ILE A 144 2.68 3.21 -13.46
N GLY A 145 3.27 2.10 -13.90
CA GLY A 145 4.61 1.67 -13.53
C GLY A 145 5.69 2.66 -13.97
N ARG A 146 5.60 3.16 -15.20
CA ARG A 146 6.54 4.19 -15.71
C ARG A 146 6.42 5.50 -14.94
N ALA A 147 5.21 5.93 -14.62
CA ALA A 147 4.99 7.12 -13.80
C ALA A 147 5.55 6.93 -12.38
N ALA A 148 5.31 5.78 -11.74
CA ALA A 148 5.87 5.48 -10.43
C ALA A 148 7.41 5.50 -10.44
N GLU A 149 8.05 4.92 -11.45
CA GLU A 149 9.52 4.93 -11.61
C GLU A 149 10.05 6.36 -11.78
N ALA A 150 9.37 7.21 -12.58
CA ALA A 150 9.76 8.60 -12.81
C ALA A 150 9.62 9.47 -11.55
N PHE A 151 8.56 9.27 -10.78
CA PHE A 151 8.30 10.06 -9.57
C PHE A 151 9.05 9.55 -8.33
N LEU A 152 9.51 8.31 -8.31
CA LEU A 152 10.17 7.69 -7.17
C LEU A 152 11.35 8.52 -6.60
N PRO A 153 12.31 9.02 -7.41
CA PRO A 153 13.43 9.78 -6.88
C PRO A 153 13.00 11.10 -6.22
N PHE A 154 12.00 11.77 -6.79
CA PHE A 154 11.45 13.00 -6.20
C PHE A 154 10.76 12.70 -4.87
N PHE A 155 10.03 11.59 -4.80
CA PHE A 155 9.33 11.17 -3.60
C PHE A 155 10.30 10.79 -2.47
N VAL A 156 11.37 10.06 -2.79
CA VAL A 156 12.43 9.73 -1.82
C VAL A 156 13.15 10.99 -1.35
N ALA A 157 13.48 11.91 -2.26
CA ALA A 157 14.11 13.17 -1.92
C ALA A 157 13.20 14.01 -0.98
N PHE A 158 11.90 14.06 -1.26
CA PHE A 158 10.93 14.76 -0.42
C PHE A 158 10.86 14.16 1.00
N ILE A 159 10.83 12.84 1.12
CA ILE A 159 10.85 12.17 2.43
C ILE A 159 12.15 12.50 3.17
N ALA A 160 13.30 12.42 2.50
CA ALA A 160 14.60 12.72 3.09
C ALA A 160 14.65 14.18 3.60
N LEU A 161 14.17 15.14 2.80
CA LEU A 161 14.09 16.55 3.20
C LEU A 161 13.16 16.76 4.39
N THR A 162 12.02 16.07 4.42
CA THR A 162 11.08 16.12 5.55
C THR A 162 11.73 15.59 6.83
N LEU A 163 12.42 14.47 6.75
CA LEU A 163 13.13 13.88 7.90
C LEU A 163 14.27 14.79 8.39
N LEU A 164 15.05 15.36 7.48
CA LEU A 164 16.10 16.31 7.81
C LEU A 164 15.54 17.58 8.45
N GLY A 165 14.43 18.10 7.94
CA GLY A 165 13.76 19.25 8.52
C GLY A 165 13.17 18.99 9.90
N ALA A 166 12.72 17.76 10.17
CA ALA A 166 12.21 17.35 11.47
C ALA A 166 13.33 17.03 12.49
N ALA A 167 14.55 16.76 12.03
CA ALA A 167 15.67 16.35 12.89
C ALA A 167 15.96 17.30 14.07
N PRO A 168 15.94 18.66 13.92
CA PRO A 168 16.17 19.56 15.05
C PRO A 168 15.10 19.47 16.14
N SER A 169 13.88 19.04 15.79
CA SER A 169 12.77 18.89 16.74
C SER A 169 12.72 17.49 17.39
N PHE A 170 13.66 16.63 17.04
CA PHE A 170 13.70 15.28 17.57
C PHE A 170 14.17 15.29 19.04
N ASN A 171 13.30 14.82 19.93
CA ASN A 171 13.60 14.71 21.35
C ASN A 171 13.36 13.27 21.81
N ILE A 172 14.45 12.58 22.19
CA ILE A 172 14.41 11.19 22.63
C ILE A 172 13.59 11.00 23.93
N HIS A 173 13.45 12.06 24.74
CA HIS A 173 12.63 12.02 25.95
C HIS A 173 11.13 11.84 25.64
N ASN A 174 10.67 12.18 24.42
CA ASN A 174 9.30 11.93 23.99
C ASN A 174 8.98 10.43 23.83
N LEU A 175 10.01 9.56 23.79
CA LEU A 175 9.86 8.11 23.75
C LEU A 175 9.72 7.48 25.15
N GLN A 176 9.85 8.29 26.20
CA GLN A 176 9.80 7.83 27.59
C GLN A 176 8.54 8.36 28.31
N PRO A 177 8.00 7.63 29.30
CA PRO A 177 8.38 6.26 29.69
C PRO A 177 7.82 5.22 28.70
N ALA A 178 8.69 4.34 28.18
CA ALA A 178 8.26 3.27 27.29
C ALA A 178 7.37 2.27 28.06
N LEU A 179 6.34 1.75 27.38
CA LEU A 179 5.41 0.76 27.93
C LEU A 179 4.61 1.21 29.18
N ALA A 180 4.51 2.52 29.40
CA ALA A 180 3.81 3.07 30.57
C ALA A 180 2.34 2.65 30.68
N ARG A 181 1.71 2.37 29.53
CA ARG A 181 0.30 1.95 29.43
C ARG A 181 0.13 0.44 29.25
N GLY A 182 1.23 -0.33 29.38
CA GLY A 182 1.23 -1.77 29.17
C GLY A 182 1.17 -2.16 27.68
N LEU A 183 1.06 -3.48 27.41
CA LEU A 183 1.12 -4.02 26.06
C LEU A 183 -0.21 -3.90 25.27
N GLY A 184 -1.36 -3.80 25.97
CA GLY A 184 -2.68 -3.76 25.33
C GLY A 184 -2.82 -2.69 24.24
N PRO A 185 -2.49 -1.42 24.52
CA PRO A 185 -2.54 -0.33 23.54
C PRO A 185 -1.63 -0.55 22.33
N ILE A 186 -0.46 -1.18 22.54
CA ILE A 186 0.47 -1.52 21.46
C ILE A 186 -0.15 -2.55 20.54
N PHE A 187 -0.74 -3.62 21.06
CA PHE A 187 -1.42 -4.63 20.23
C PHE A 187 -2.59 -4.06 19.44
N SER A 188 -3.37 -3.16 20.02
CA SER A 188 -4.44 -2.44 19.31
C SER A 188 -3.88 -1.64 18.13
N SER A 189 -2.78 -0.91 18.31
CA SER A 189 -2.13 -0.14 17.25
C SER A 189 -1.45 -1.03 16.21
N VAL A 190 -0.88 -2.17 16.60
CA VAL A 190 -0.37 -3.19 15.67
C VAL A 190 -1.50 -3.70 14.78
N TRP A 191 -2.66 -4.02 15.35
CA TRP A 191 -3.82 -4.50 14.59
C TRP A 191 -4.29 -3.47 13.55
N THR A 192 -4.38 -2.21 13.94
CA THR A 192 -4.70 -1.10 13.01
C THR A 192 -3.68 -1.02 11.88
N SER A 193 -2.39 -1.08 12.21
CA SER A 193 -1.31 -1.02 11.21
C SER A 193 -1.31 -2.22 10.26
N LEU A 194 -1.65 -3.41 10.75
CA LEU A 194 -1.78 -4.63 9.93
C LEU A 194 -2.96 -4.53 8.98
N SER A 195 -4.10 -4.03 9.44
CA SER A 195 -5.31 -3.87 8.61
C SER A 195 -5.05 -2.96 7.41
N ILE A 196 -4.31 -1.86 7.62
CA ILE A 196 -3.89 -0.94 6.57
C ILE A 196 -2.80 -1.60 5.69
N GLY A 197 -1.95 -2.43 6.28
CA GLY A 197 -0.80 -3.06 5.62
C GLY A 197 -1.12 -4.20 4.67
N LEU A 198 -2.33 -4.74 4.67
CA LEU A 198 -2.75 -5.84 3.77
C LEU A 198 -2.65 -5.50 2.28
N GLN A 199 -2.36 -4.26 1.92
CA GLN A 199 -2.04 -3.85 0.54
C GLN A 199 -0.91 -4.66 -0.09
N TRP A 200 -0.03 -5.32 0.68
CA TRP A 200 1.01 -6.20 0.16
C TRP A 200 0.47 -7.39 -0.65
N VAL A 201 -0.81 -7.75 -0.48
CA VAL A 201 -1.50 -8.73 -1.32
C VAL A 201 -1.50 -8.31 -2.79
N SER A 202 -1.39 -7.00 -3.09
CA SER A 202 -1.24 -6.49 -4.47
C SER A 202 -0.01 -7.05 -5.20
N VAL A 203 1.04 -7.45 -4.50
CA VAL A 203 2.18 -8.19 -5.09
C VAL A 203 1.69 -9.43 -5.83
N GLY A 204 0.82 -10.23 -5.21
CA GLY A 204 0.25 -11.43 -5.83
C GLY A 204 -0.72 -11.15 -6.98
N MET A 205 -1.26 -9.93 -7.08
CA MET A 205 -2.08 -9.50 -8.22
C MET A 205 -1.23 -9.00 -9.39
N LEU A 206 -0.13 -8.32 -9.10
CA LEU A 206 0.72 -7.66 -10.09
C LEU A 206 1.85 -8.56 -10.62
N PHE A 207 2.20 -9.62 -9.89
CA PHE A 207 3.29 -10.52 -10.24
C PHE A 207 3.18 -11.12 -11.65
N PRO A 208 2.00 -11.56 -12.14
CA PRO A 208 1.86 -12.07 -13.51
C PRO A 208 2.14 -11.05 -14.60
N GLN A 209 2.16 -9.76 -14.27
CA GLN A 209 2.46 -8.67 -15.21
C GLN A 209 3.97 -8.39 -15.34
N LEU A 210 4.80 -9.07 -14.54
CA LEU A 210 6.25 -8.93 -14.60
C LEU A 210 6.84 -9.56 -15.87
N THR A 211 7.90 -8.97 -16.37
CA THR A 211 8.69 -9.54 -17.48
C THR A 211 9.15 -10.96 -17.13
N PRO A 212 9.14 -11.91 -18.08
CA PRO A 212 9.57 -13.29 -17.82
C PRO A 212 11.00 -13.40 -17.25
N LYS A 213 11.89 -12.45 -17.55
CA LYS A 213 13.22 -12.35 -16.97
C LYS A 213 13.18 -12.00 -15.48
N ASP A 214 12.24 -11.15 -15.09
CA ASP A 214 12.11 -10.62 -13.73
C ASP A 214 11.30 -11.56 -12.82
N GLN A 215 10.51 -12.47 -13.41
CA GLN A 215 9.79 -13.52 -12.68
C GLN A 215 10.72 -14.63 -12.15
N ARG A 216 11.94 -14.74 -12.69
CA ARG A 216 12.94 -15.67 -12.16
C ARG A 216 13.58 -15.07 -10.92
N VAL A 217 12.88 -15.19 -9.80
CA VAL A 217 13.51 -14.99 -8.49
C VAL A 217 14.60 -16.05 -8.39
N ARG A 218 15.84 -15.63 -8.21
CA ARG A 218 16.97 -16.54 -8.04
C ARG A 218 16.64 -17.54 -6.94
N SER A 219 16.40 -18.78 -7.35
CA SER A 219 16.38 -19.94 -6.46
C SER A 219 17.74 -20.12 -5.81
#